data_b45510511adcdcb9cf32a55c66790358
#
_entry.id   b45510511adcdcb9cf32a55c66790358
#
_cell.length_a   1.000
_cell.length_b   1.000
_cell.length_c   1.000
_cell.angle_alpha   90.00
_cell.angle_beta   90.00
_cell.angle_gamma   90.00
#
_symmetry.space_group_name_H-M   'P 1'
#
loop_
_entity.id
_entity.type
_entity.pdbx_description
1 polymer ?
#
loop_
_entity_poly.entity_id
_entity_poly.type
_entity_poly.pdbx_seq_one_letter_code
_entity_poly.pdbx_strand_id
1 'polypeptide(L)'
;YSIHYSDGIEKLKECIASVHRALKADGVFCFNVVDKDKIDNTLFVKHRAQQEDDLFTFSSGWHYCGDGEKKSLKVSIEKTTITDTQIWHDEHPMVAFSFAELLEILTPYFDVQIFEHDYEKIIPWNKTSGNAIFTCVKI
;
A
#
# COMPACT_ATOMS: atom_id res chain seq x y z
N TYR A 1 -1.31 3.21 2.39
CA TYR A 1 -0.17 2.27 2.28
C TYR A 1 0.99 2.60 3.24
N SER A 2 0.76 3.44 4.23
CA SER A 2 1.83 3.93 5.15
C SER A 2 2.58 2.82 5.87
N ILE A 3 1.91 1.70 6.18
CA ILE A 3 2.52 0.56 6.85
C ILE A 3 3.70 -0.06 6.08
N HIS A 4 3.68 0.07 4.75
CA HIS A 4 4.76 -0.43 3.87
C HIS A 4 6.06 0.38 3.96
N TYR A 5 6.04 1.58 4.59
CA TYR A 5 7.27 2.36 4.83
C TYR A 5 8.11 1.85 6.01
N SER A 6 7.70 0.76 6.66
CA SER A 6 8.56 0.08 7.64
C SER A 6 9.86 -0.38 6.98
N ASP A 7 10.98 -0.23 7.68
CA ASP A 7 12.29 -0.67 7.21
C ASP A 7 12.49 -2.17 7.51
N GLY A 8 11.85 -3.01 6.67
CA GLY A 8 11.88 -4.47 6.78
C GLY A 8 10.81 -5.07 7.70
N ILE A 9 10.73 -6.39 7.69
CA ILE A 9 9.71 -7.17 8.42
C ILE A 9 9.83 -7.00 9.94
N GLU A 10 11.04 -6.96 10.49
CA GLU A 10 11.21 -6.79 11.94
C GLU A 10 10.69 -5.42 12.41
N LYS A 11 10.94 -4.36 11.66
CA LYS A 11 10.39 -3.03 11.97
C LYS A 11 8.87 -2.97 11.79
N LEU A 12 8.32 -3.72 10.86
CA LEU A 12 6.87 -3.89 10.73
C LEU A 12 6.27 -4.56 11.97
N LYS A 13 6.88 -5.63 12.48
CA LYS A 13 6.46 -6.31 13.72
C LYS A 13 6.51 -5.36 14.93
N GLU A 14 7.60 -4.59 15.08
CA GLU A 14 7.73 -3.59 16.14
C GLU A 14 6.63 -2.51 16.06
N CYS A 15 6.33 -2.06 14.85
CA CYS A 15 5.24 -1.10 14.59
C CYS A 15 3.90 -1.66 15.03
N ILE A 16 3.54 -2.87 14.61
CA ILE A 16 2.29 -3.55 14.95
C ILE A 16 2.15 -3.75 16.45
N ALA A 17 3.21 -4.22 17.12
CA ALA A 17 3.22 -4.37 18.58
C ALA A 17 3.04 -3.02 19.29
N SER A 18 3.60 -1.95 18.74
CA SER A 18 3.45 -0.59 19.30
C SER A 18 2.03 -0.05 19.13
N VAL A 19 1.41 -0.27 17.96
CA VAL A 19 0.00 0.07 17.73
C VAL A 19 -0.91 -0.69 18.71
N HIS A 20 -0.68 -2.00 18.89
CA HIS A 20 -1.45 -2.81 19.86
C HIS A 20 -1.35 -2.23 21.28
N ARG A 21 -0.15 -1.85 21.74
CA ARG A 21 0.02 -1.23 23.06
C ARG A 21 -0.70 0.11 23.19
N ALA A 22 -0.70 0.91 22.14
CA ALA A 22 -1.31 2.25 22.15
C ALA A 22 -2.84 2.23 22.08
N LEU A 23 -3.44 1.19 21.50
CA LEU A 23 -4.89 1.07 21.40
C LEU A 23 -5.52 0.72 22.76
N LYS A 24 -6.70 1.27 23.01
CA LYS A 24 -7.58 0.83 24.12
C LYS A 24 -8.13 -0.56 23.82
N ALA A 25 -8.73 -1.20 24.85
CA ALA A 25 -9.50 -2.41 24.64
C ALA A 25 -10.55 -2.21 23.54
N ASP A 26 -10.74 -3.21 22.69
CA ASP A 26 -11.63 -3.19 21.52
C ASP A 26 -11.30 -2.08 20.50
N GLY A 27 -10.14 -1.44 20.63
CA GLY A 27 -9.67 -0.43 19.67
C GLY A 27 -9.41 -1.03 18.31
N VAL A 28 -9.68 -0.25 17.25
CA VAL A 28 -9.57 -0.69 15.87
C VAL A 28 -8.37 -0.03 15.18
N PHE A 29 -7.57 -0.85 14.50
CA PHE A 29 -6.51 -0.42 13.60
C PHE A 29 -6.89 -0.80 12.17
N CYS A 30 -7.04 0.19 11.30
CA CYS A 30 -7.44 -0.01 9.91
C CYS A 30 -6.40 0.57 8.97
N PHE A 31 -6.04 -0.19 7.94
CA PHE A 31 -5.04 0.24 6.95
C PHE A 31 -5.19 -0.53 5.65
N ASN A 32 -4.69 0.04 4.56
CA ASN A 32 -4.65 -0.60 3.25
C ASN A 32 -3.26 -1.14 2.94
N VAL A 33 -3.21 -2.25 2.23
CA VAL A 33 -1.98 -2.97 1.88
C VAL A 33 -2.06 -3.61 0.49
N VAL A 34 -0.88 -3.91 -0.04
CA VAL A 34 -0.70 -4.62 -1.31
C VAL A 34 0.04 -5.93 -1.05
N ASP A 35 -0.49 -7.02 -1.57
CA ASP A 35 0.12 -8.36 -1.54
C ASP A 35 1.29 -8.42 -2.52
N LYS A 36 2.50 -8.71 -2.03
CA LYS A 36 3.70 -8.80 -2.88
C LYS A 36 3.56 -9.82 -4.02
N ASP A 37 2.85 -10.93 -3.76
CA ASP A 37 2.72 -12.05 -4.70
C ASP A 37 1.75 -11.74 -5.85
N LYS A 38 1.02 -10.62 -5.77
CA LYS A 38 0.03 -10.19 -6.76
C LYS A 38 0.41 -8.87 -7.44
N ILE A 39 1.62 -8.38 -7.24
CA ILE A 39 2.10 -7.18 -7.91
C ILE A 39 2.40 -7.48 -9.37
N ASP A 40 1.80 -6.69 -10.26
CA ASP A 40 2.13 -6.63 -11.68
C ASP A 40 3.05 -5.42 -11.91
N ASN A 41 4.33 -5.69 -12.18
CA ASN A 41 5.36 -4.67 -12.38
C ASN A 41 5.15 -3.81 -13.62
N THR A 42 4.23 -4.19 -14.50
CA THR A 42 3.90 -3.46 -15.74
C THR A 42 2.69 -2.54 -15.58
N LEU A 43 1.97 -2.65 -14.47
CA LEU A 43 0.73 -1.91 -14.23
C LEU A 43 1.01 -0.57 -13.55
N PHE A 44 0.57 0.51 -14.18
CA PHE A 44 0.64 1.87 -13.63
C PHE A 44 -0.75 2.51 -13.61
N VAL A 45 -1.09 3.12 -12.48
CA VAL A 45 -2.28 3.96 -12.36
C VAL A 45 -1.92 5.36 -12.78
N LYS A 46 -2.70 5.96 -13.67
CA LYS A 46 -2.46 7.30 -14.20
C LYS A 46 -3.64 8.22 -13.90
N HIS A 47 -3.32 9.42 -13.45
CA HIS A 47 -4.27 10.52 -13.25
C HIS A 47 -3.78 11.74 -14.00
N ARG A 48 -4.72 12.46 -14.61
CA ARG A 48 -4.43 13.69 -15.34
C ARG A 48 -5.13 14.86 -14.68
N ALA A 49 -4.44 16.00 -14.63
CA ALA A 49 -4.98 17.26 -14.19
C ALA A 49 -4.52 18.36 -15.15
N GLN A 50 -5.37 19.34 -15.40
CA GLN A 50 -5.05 20.50 -16.21
C GLN A 50 -5.11 21.76 -15.36
N GLN A 51 -4.09 22.59 -15.49
CA GLN A 51 -4.04 23.91 -14.86
C GLN A 51 -3.63 24.92 -15.92
N GLU A 52 -4.55 25.81 -16.30
CA GLU A 52 -4.38 26.73 -17.42
C GLU A 52 -4.08 25.95 -18.70
N ASP A 53 -2.93 26.22 -19.35
CA ASP A 53 -2.47 25.55 -20.58
C ASP A 53 -1.56 24.33 -20.28
N ASP A 54 -1.25 24.06 -19.02
CA ASP A 54 -0.37 23.00 -18.59
C ASP A 54 -1.14 21.71 -18.28
N LEU A 55 -0.71 20.59 -18.85
CA LEU A 55 -1.23 19.26 -18.57
C LEU A 55 -0.26 18.49 -17.67
N PHE A 56 -0.78 17.99 -16.54
CA PHE A 56 -0.04 17.13 -15.62
C PHE A 56 -0.54 15.70 -15.75
N THR A 57 0.39 14.75 -15.85
CA THR A 57 0.10 13.32 -15.77
C THR A 57 0.86 12.73 -14.58
N PHE A 58 0.11 12.19 -13.63
CA PHE A 58 0.65 11.50 -12.44
C PHE A 58 0.56 10.00 -12.69
N SER A 59 1.66 9.29 -12.49
CA SER A 59 1.73 7.85 -12.69
C SER A 59 2.33 7.19 -11.47
N SER A 60 1.75 6.09 -11.00
CA SER A 60 2.29 5.29 -9.91
C SER A 60 2.11 3.81 -10.18
N GLY A 61 3.07 3.00 -9.74
CA GLY A 61 3.04 1.55 -9.89
C GLY A 61 3.91 0.87 -8.86
N TRP A 62 3.45 -0.30 -8.41
CA TRP A 62 4.19 -1.17 -7.53
C TRP A 62 5.22 -1.98 -8.31
N HIS A 63 6.36 -2.21 -7.72
CA HIS A 63 7.39 -3.07 -8.28
C HIS A 63 7.95 -4.03 -7.22
N TYR A 64 7.94 -5.33 -7.55
CA TYR A 64 8.50 -6.38 -6.71
C TYR A 64 9.30 -7.34 -7.59
N CYS A 65 10.56 -7.63 -7.22
CA CYS A 65 11.45 -8.48 -8.02
C CYS A 65 11.14 -9.99 -7.90
N GLY A 66 10.19 -10.38 -7.03
CA GLY A 66 9.81 -11.78 -6.81
C GLY A 66 10.57 -12.48 -5.71
N ASP A 67 11.49 -11.81 -5.02
CA ASP A 67 12.28 -12.36 -3.94
C ASP A 67 12.56 -11.32 -2.85
N GLY A 68 12.66 -11.78 -1.59
CA GLY A 68 12.99 -10.95 -0.44
C GLY A 68 11.84 -10.10 0.09
N GLU A 69 12.18 -9.22 1.02
CA GLU A 69 11.23 -8.40 1.76
C GLU A 69 11.19 -6.92 1.32
N LYS A 70 11.73 -6.62 0.14
CA LYS A 70 11.77 -5.25 -0.40
C LYS A 70 10.97 -5.15 -1.69
N LYS A 71 10.13 -4.14 -1.74
CA LYS A 71 9.45 -3.68 -2.94
C LYS A 71 9.57 -2.17 -3.05
N SER A 72 9.12 -1.60 -4.14
CA SER A 72 9.08 -0.15 -4.31
C SER A 72 7.76 0.34 -4.89
N LEU A 73 7.46 1.60 -4.62
CA LEU A 73 6.46 2.38 -5.33
C LEU A 73 7.21 3.32 -6.28
N LYS A 74 7.03 3.13 -7.58
CA LYS A 74 7.56 4.01 -8.62
C LYS A 74 6.52 5.06 -8.95
N VAL A 75 6.91 6.32 -8.89
CA VAL A 75 6.04 7.46 -9.21
C VAL A 75 6.69 8.34 -10.26
N SER A 76 5.87 8.94 -11.11
CA SER A 76 6.31 9.98 -12.03
C SER A 76 5.28 11.08 -12.16
N ILE A 77 5.77 12.28 -12.42
CA ILE A 77 4.97 13.44 -12.79
C ILE A 77 5.48 13.95 -14.12
N GLU A 78 4.59 14.01 -15.10
CA GLU A 78 4.86 14.63 -16.40
C GLU A 78 4.08 15.94 -16.48
N LYS A 79 4.78 17.02 -16.78
CA LYS A 79 4.19 18.31 -17.08
C LYS A 79 4.40 18.62 -18.55
N THR A 80 3.33 18.76 -19.30
CA THR A 80 3.34 19.17 -20.70
C THR A 80 2.80 20.59 -20.82
N THR A 81 3.62 21.50 -21.33
CA THR A 81 3.26 22.88 -21.68
C THR A 81 3.09 23.01 -23.19
N ILE A 82 2.75 24.20 -23.67
CA ILE A 82 2.66 24.49 -25.12
C ILE A 82 4.00 24.25 -25.85
N THR A 83 5.14 24.43 -25.15
CA THR A 83 6.48 24.44 -25.75
C THR A 83 7.38 23.31 -25.28
N ASP A 84 7.06 22.63 -24.19
CA ASP A 84 7.99 21.70 -23.53
C ASP A 84 7.27 20.59 -22.76
N THR A 85 8.00 19.50 -22.51
CA THR A 85 7.58 18.41 -21.62
C THR A 85 8.69 18.11 -20.63
N GLN A 86 8.36 18.13 -19.35
CA GLN A 86 9.25 17.80 -18.23
C GLN A 86 8.72 16.58 -17.49
N ILE A 87 9.62 15.68 -17.08
CA ILE A 87 9.27 14.47 -16.33
C ILE A 87 10.15 14.37 -15.10
N TRP A 88 9.50 14.14 -13.94
CA TRP A 88 10.16 13.81 -12.68
C TRP A 88 9.83 12.39 -12.28
N HIS A 89 10.82 11.65 -11.83
CA HIS A 89 10.68 10.29 -11.32
C HIS A 89 11.12 10.23 -9.87
N ASP A 90 10.42 9.41 -9.09
CA ASP A 90 10.83 9.04 -7.74
C ASP A 90 10.51 7.57 -7.49
N GLU A 91 11.24 6.95 -6.57
CA GLU A 91 11.06 5.56 -6.18
C GLU A 91 11.14 5.44 -4.66
N HIS A 92 10.07 4.94 -4.05
CA HIS A 92 9.93 4.79 -2.62
C HIS A 92 10.22 3.34 -2.23
N PRO A 93 11.31 3.04 -1.50
CA PRO A 93 11.55 1.72 -0.98
C PRO A 93 10.53 1.39 0.11
N MET A 94 10.00 0.17 0.08
CA MET A 94 8.95 -0.30 0.98
C MET A 94 9.17 -1.75 1.36
N VAL A 95 8.61 -2.18 2.51
CA VAL A 95 8.60 -3.57 2.91
C VAL A 95 7.59 -4.37 2.08
N ALA A 96 8.02 -5.52 1.59
CA ALA A 96 7.19 -6.46 0.85
C ALA A 96 6.76 -7.62 1.75
N PHE A 97 5.47 -7.92 1.76
CA PHE A 97 4.88 -9.07 2.44
C PHE A 97 3.66 -9.56 1.67
N SER A 98 3.35 -10.84 1.79
CA SER A 98 2.06 -11.38 1.36
C SER A 98 0.99 -11.14 2.42
N PHE A 99 -0.28 -11.25 2.05
CA PHE A 99 -1.36 -11.18 3.03
C PHE A 99 -1.28 -12.30 4.07
N ALA A 100 -0.80 -13.49 3.70
CA ALA A 100 -0.59 -14.59 4.61
C ALA A 100 0.49 -14.26 5.67
N GLU A 101 1.65 -13.76 5.23
CA GLU A 101 2.72 -13.32 6.14
C GLU A 101 2.24 -12.19 7.08
N LEU A 102 1.47 -11.24 6.56
CA LEU A 102 0.92 -10.16 7.39
C LEU A 102 -0.09 -10.68 8.42
N LEU A 103 -0.95 -11.63 8.06
CA LEU A 103 -1.88 -12.26 8.99
C LEU A 103 -1.14 -12.98 10.13
N GLU A 104 -0.05 -13.69 9.85
CA GLU A 104 0.77 -14.33 10.88
C GLU A 104 1.34 -13.32 11.89
N ILE A 105 1.68 -12.11 11.43
CA ILE A 105 2.18 -11.04 12.30
C ILE A 105 1.05 -10.40 13.13
N LEU A 106 -0.15 -10.27 12.56
CA LEU A 106 -1.28 -9.56 13.17
C LEU A 106 -2.07 -10.41 14.17
N THR A 107 -2.31 -11.69 13.86
CA THR A 107 -3.23 -12.56 14.61
C THR A 107 -2.85 -12.78 16.09
N PRO A 108 -1.58 -12.68 16.54
CA PRO A 108 -1.27 -12.69 17.97
C PRO A 108 -1.81 -11.48 18.75
N TYR A 109 -2.20 -10.41 18.08
CA TYR A 109 -2.56 -9.12 18.68
C TYR A 109 -4.00 -8.70 18.36
N PHE A 110 -4.56 -9.19 17.25
CA PHE A 110 -5.79 -8.67 16.68
C PHE A 110 -6.69 -9.77 16.14
N ASP A 111 -7.99 -9.56 16.26
CA ASP A 111 -8.98 -10.20 15.39
C ASP A 111 -9.00 -9.43 14.05
N VAL A 112 -8.72 -10.13 12.94
CA VAL A 112 -8.45 -9.50 11.62
C VAL A 112 -9.55 -9.84 10.64
N GLN A 113 -10.11 -8.80 10.03
CA GLN A 113 -11.02 -8.91 8.88
C GLN A 113 -10.41 -8.20 7.68
N ILE A 114 -10.60 -8.79 6.49
CA ILE A 114 -10.06 -8.26 5.24
C ILE A 114 -11.22 -7.90 4.30
N PHE A 115 -11.14 -6.71 3.74
CA PHE A 115 -12.11 -6.17 2.80
C PHE A 115 -11.46 -5.78 1.48
N GLU A 116 -12.26 -5.73 0.42
CA GLU A 116 -11.81 -5.16 -0.86
C GLU A 116 -11.40 -3.70 -0.67
N HIS A 117 -10.46 -3.25 -1.50
CA HIS A 117 -10.00 -1.85 -1.50
C HIS A 117 -11.05 -0.96 -2.16
N ASP A 118 -12.14 -0.74 -1.45
CA ASP A 118 -13.26 0.14 -1.85
C ASP A 118 -13.61 1.05 -0.67
N TYR A 119 -13.55 2.36 -0.88
CA TYR A 119 -13.87 3.33 0.17
C TYR A 119 -15.34 3.74 0.20
N GLU A 120 -16.13 3.31 -0.77
CA GLU A 120 -17.56 3.61 -0.84
C GLU A 120 -18.44 2.50 -0.26
N LYS A 121 -17.92 1.25 -0.26
CA LYS A 121 -18.66 0.05 0.16
C LYS A 121 -17.82 -0.88 1.00
N ILE A 122 -18.45 -1.52 1.97
CA ILE A 122 -17.84 -2.61 2.74
C ILE A 122 -18.11 -3.92 2.01
N ILE A 123 -17.09 -4.41 1.31
CA ILE A 123 -17.16 -5.64 0.53
C ILE A 123 -16.13 -6.62 1.11
N PRO A 124 -16.52 -7.81 1.59
CA PRO A 124 -15.58 -8.82 2.04
C PRO A 124 -14.57 -9.16 0.94
N TRP A 125 -13.31 -9.35 1.32
CA TRP A 125 -12.26 -9.72 0.38
C TRP A 125 -12.58 -11.02 -0.35
N ASN A 126 -12.46 -11.01 -1.67
CA ASN A 126 -12.76 -12.13 -2.54
C ASN A 126 -11.66 -13.21 -2.59
N LYS A 127 -10.59 -13.03 -1.78
CA LYS A 127 -9.39 -13.91 -1.72
C LYS A 127 -8.51 -13.91 -2.98
N THR A 128 -8.80 -13.06 -3.95
CA THR A 128 -8.03 -12.94 -5.20
C THR A 128 -7.39 -11.57 -5.40
N SER A 129 -8.02 -10.50 -4.91
CA SER A 129 -7.49 -9.15 -5.01
C SER A 129 -6.16 -9.01 -4.27
N GLY A 130 -5.19 -8.39 -4.90
CA GLY A 130 -3.87 -8.08 -4.33
C GLY A 130 -3.80 -6.75 -3.61
N ASN A 131 -4.91 -6.01 -3.51
CA ASN A 131 -5.02 -4.75 -2.82
C ASN A 131 -6.24 -4.82 -1.90
N ALA A 132 -6.06 -4.61 -0.61
CA ALA A 132 -7.10 -4.82 0.38
C ALA A 132 -6.99 -3.87 1.57
N ILE A 133 -8.10 -3.76 2.31
CA ILE A 133 -8.18 -3.06 3.57
C ILE A 133 -8.23 -4.11 4.69
N PHE A 134 -7.31 -3.99 5.64
CA PHE A 134 -7.26 -4.79 6.85
C PHE A 134 -7.87 -4.02 8.00
N THR A 135 -8.81 -4.63 8.69
CA THR A 135 -9.43 -4.11 9.90
C THR A 135 -9.07 -5.03 11.05
N CYS A 136 -8.37 -4.51 12.04
CA CYS A 136 -7.76 -5.25 13.12
C CYS A 136 -8.36 -4.77 14.45
N VAL A 137 -9.15 -5.59 15.11
CA VAL A 137 -9.72 -5.30 16.44
C VAL A 137 -8.79 -5.86 17.51
N LYS A 138 -8.38 -5.00 18.46
CA LYS A 138 -7.48 -5.42 19.55
C LYS A 138 -8.10 -6.51 20.40
N ILE A 139 -7.38 -7.60 20.57
CA ILE A 139 -7.70 -8.67 21.52
C ILE A 139 -6.83 -8.59 22.77
#